data_8e5427bd72e91f5cad2207d51c04c271
#
_entry.id   8e5427bd72e91f5cad2207d51c04c271
#
_cell.length_a   1.000
_cell.length_b   1.000
_cell.length_c   1.000
_cell.angle_alpha   90.00
_cell.angle_beta   90.00
_cell.angle_gamma   90.00
#
_symmetry.space_group_name_H-M   'P 1'
#
loop_
_entity.id
_entity.type
_entity.pdbx_description
1 polymer ?
#
loop_
_entity_poly.entity_id
_entity_poly.type
_entity_poly.pdbx_seq_one_letter_code
_entity_poly.pdbx_strand_id
1 'polypeptide(L)'
;MAPSRFSTARFRRFAGQAKPWIPLAGATLALALAGCSGDGGAPSAASTAVAGETYLAIDSKPQPSVETLAALANGGGAGATGGPVGKVHYGIPADAALGVSAPLNGNVPLPFGDAWNRDVSQAAVDPASAALLAALGPSASLSIGFSATAGVPYAVVGAGQPLAAVWPAGDSPRTWPIPDDLPVAADGSGRAAILDRDAGRLLELHGASRRGDGGWTAASVVEWRLDAAALAPVDAAEANPPADGGMPFFVGLVRRDEAAAGAIRHALRVTLPLLRASSSVAPARRAAFAGTPDAALAPVGTRLRLRADFPIPPAASVEGRAILQALKTHGMVVAGTGPAWRLEGAPDPRWNGATLAAEIGAVRVQDLEVLAADASAPR
;
A
#
# COMPACT_ATOMS: atom_id res chain seq x y z
N MET A 1 67.55 -3.87 -3.81
CA MET A 1 68.21 -3.92 -5.14
C MET A 1 67.14 -4.36 -6.13
N ALA A 2 66.96 -3.66 -7.17
CA ALA A 2 66.08 -3.76 -8.33
C ALA A 2 64.57 -3.43 -8.08
N PRO A 3 64.00 -2.42 -8.78
CA PRO A 3 62.61 -1.96 -8.64
C PRO A 3 61.70 -2.65 -9.67
N SER A 4 60.52 -3.01 -9.25
CA SER A 4 59.45 -3.57 -10.08
C SER A 4 58.67 -2.48 -10.80
N ARG A 5 58.37 -2.71 -12.07
CA ARG A 5 57.82 -1.79 -13.05
C ARG A 5 56.29 -1.61 -12.87
N PHE A 6 55.84 -0.36 -12.84
CA PHE A 6 54.46 0.02 -12.99
C PHE A 6 54.01 -0.17 -14.45
N SER A 7 52.93 -0.91 -14.63
CA SER A 7 52.23 -1.03 -15.92
C SER A 7 51.04 -0.05 -15.97
N THR A 8 51.14 0.92 -16.88
CA THR A 8 50.07 1.89 -17.17
C THR A 8 49.09 1.29 -18.16
N ALA A 9 47.86 0.99 -17.72
CA ALA A 9 46.76 0.61 -18.58
C ALA A 9 46.14 1.85 -19.20
N ARG A 10 46.14 1.92 -20.53
CA ARG A 10 45.55 2.99 -21.36
C ARG A 10 44.04 2.85 -21.39
N PHE A 11 43.31 3.88 -20.94
CA PHE A 11 41.90 4.07 -21.18
C PHE A 11 41.63 4.39 -22.68
N ARG A 12 40.95 3.51 -23.39
CA ARG A 12 40.36 3.83 -24.71
C ARG A 12 39.03 4.52 -24.50
N ARG A 13 38.89 5.76 -24.98
CA ARG A 13 37.66 6.48 -25.14
C ARG A 13 36.91 5.87 -26.34
N PHE A 14 35.68 5.38 -26.09
CA PHE A 14 34.70 5.10 -27.16
C PHE A 14 33.88 6.37 -27.40
N ALA A 15 34.07 6.96 -28.57
CA ALA A 15 33.20 8.01 -29.08
C ALA A 15 31.98 7.33 -29.74
N GLY A 16 30.83 7.41 -29.13
CA GLY A 16 29.55 6.98 -29.68
C GLY A 16 28.96 8.10 -30.54
N GLN A 17 28.71 7.81 -31.80
CA GLN A 17 28.11 8.72 -32.78
C GLN A 17 26.62 8.94 -32.45
N ALA A 18 26.21 10.21 -32.37
CA ALA A 18 24.81 10.63 -32.31
C ALA A 18 24.17 10.51 -33.71
N LYS A 19 23.04 9.81 -33.80
CA LYS A 19 22.19 9.80 -35.00
C LYS A 19 21.26 11.01 -34.97
N PRO A 20 21.03 11.70 -36.12
CA PRO A 20 20.15 12.86 -36.16
C PRO A 20 18.67 12.44 -36.16
N TRP A 21 17.87 13.20 -35.43
CA TRP A 21 16.42 13.13 -35.42
C TRP A 21 15.85 13.77 -36.69
N ILE A 22 14.95 13.05 -37.38
CA ILE A 22 14.15 13.54 -38.51
C ILE A 22 12.80 13.98 -37.95
N PRO A 23 12.34 15.25 -38.17
CA PRO A 23 11.00 15.65 -37.78
C PRO A 23 9.96 15.18 -38.80
N LEU A 24 8.92 14.47 -38.36
CA LEU A 24 7.74 14.18 -39.16
C LEU A 24 6.87 15.44 -39.29
N ALA A 25 6.65 15.88 -40.51
CA ALA A 25 5.77 17.00 -40.85
C ALA A 25 4.30 16.63 -40.61
N GLY A 26 3.58 17.52 -39.90
CA GLY A 26 2.16 17.41 -39.68
C GLY A 26 1.35 17.64 -40.96
N ALA A 27 0.39 16.77 -41.24
CA ALA A 27 -0.63 16.97 -42.26
C ALA A 27 -1.86 17.65 -41.60
N THR A 28 -2.08 18.90 -41.96
CA THR A 28 -3.28 19.67 -41.61
C THR A 28 -4.41 19.26 -42.60
N LEU A 29 -5.48 18.69 -42.08
CA LEU A 29 -6.70 18.42 -42.86
C LEU A 29 -7.67 19.60 -42.68
N ALA A 30 -7.85 20.41 -43.73
CA ALA A 30 -8.83 21.49 -43.77
C ALA A 30 -10.20 20.88 -44.22
N LEU A 31 -11.23 21.03 -43.37
CA LEU A 31 -12.60 20.70 -43.71
C LEU A 31 -13.32 21.97 -44.16
N ALA A 32 -13.76 22.00 -45.40
CA ALA A 32 -14.54 23.09 -45.99
C ALA A 32 -15.99 23.00 -45.52
N LEU A 33 -16.51 24.08 -44.95
CA LEU A 33 -17.95 24.29 -44.67
C LEU A 33 -18.57 24.98 -45.86
N ALA A 34 -19.52 24.30 -46.53
CA ALA A 34 -20.43 24.91 -47.48
C ALA A 34 -21.61 25.54 -46.72
N GLY A 35 -21.82 26.84 -46.93
CA GLY A 35 -22.93 27.59 -46.38
C GLY A 35 -24.23 27.34 -47.11
N CYS A 36 -25.36 27.44 -46.41
CA CYS A 36 -26.65 27.83 -46.95
C CYS A 36 -27.32 28.80 -45.99
N SER A 37 -27.62 29.95 -46.51
CA SER A 37 -28.35 31.07 -45.92
C SER A 37 -29.87 30.76 -45.87
N GLY A 38 -30.54 31.22 -44.84
CA GLY A 38 -32.01 31.19 -44.72
C GLY A 38 -32.50 31.95 -43.49
N ASP A 39 -33.25 32.96 -43.73
CA ASP A 39 -33.81 34.01 -42.88
C ASP A 39 -34.54 33.62 -41.60
N GLY A 40 -34.53 34.54 -40.66
CA GLY A 40 -35.72 35.04 -39.96
C GLY A 40 -36.04 34.45 -38.58
N GLY A 41 -35.98 35.34 -37.57
CA GLY A 41 -36.84 35.23 -36.40
C GLY A 41 -36.20 34.86 -35.07
N ALA A 42 -35.95 35.86 -34.23
CA ALA A 42 -35.77 35.62 -32.81
C ALA A 42 -37.06 35.16 -32.17
N PRO A 43 -37.00 34.18 -31.26
CA PRO A 43 -37.62 34.35 -29.98
C PRO A 43 -36.82 33.82 -28.81
N SER A 44 -36.97 34.54 -27.69
CA SER A 44 -37.14 34.09 -26.32
C SER A 44 -36.23 32.97 -25.78
N ALA A 45 -35.49 33.33 -24.77
CA ALA A 45 -34.81 32.42 -23.86
C ALA A 45 -35.72 31.25 -23.40
N ALA A 46 -35.38 30.06 -23.83
CA ALA A 46 -35.86 28.81 -23.24
C ALA A 46 -34.67 28.09 -22.61
N SER A 47 -34.74 28.00 -21.29
CA SER A 47 -33.89 27.13 -20.47
C SER A 47 -33.99 25.71 -20.98
N THR A 48 -32.93 25.19 -21.61
CA THR A 48 -32.79 23.75 -21.86
C THR A 48 -32.36 23.08 -20.56
N ALA A 49 -33.33 22.49 -19.87
CA ALA A 49 -33.05 21.47 -18.86
C ALA A 49 -32.35 20.31 -19.55
N VAL A 50 -31.10 20.05 -19.15
CA VAL A 50 -30.35 18.83 -19.51
C VAL A 50 -31.13 17.68 -18.85
N ALA A 51 -31.60 16.75 -19.68
CA ALA A 51 -32.26 15.53 -19.23
C ALA A 51 -31.35 14.81 -18.24
N GLY A 52 -31.86 14.63 -17.01
CA GLY A 52 -31.18 13.88 -15.98
C GLY A 52 -30.94 12.45 -16.42
N GLU A 53 -29.72 12.02 -16.36
CA GLU A 53 -29.37 10.60 -16.37
C GLU A 53 -30.06 9.95 -15.17
N THR A 54 -31.01 9.06 -15.48
CA THR A 54 -31.68 8.23 -14.48
C THR A 54 -30.65 7.25 -13.95
N TYR A 55 -30.05 7.56 -12.83
CA TYR A 55 -29.33 6.57 -12.04
C TYR A 55 -30.33 5.50 -11.63
N LEU A 56 -30.15 4.30 -12.19
CA LEU A 56 -30.84 3.13 -11.67
C LEU A 56 -30.49 3.02 -10.20
N ALA A 57 -31.47 3.19 -9.33
CA ALA A 57 -31.32 2.91 -7.92
C ALA A 57 -30.89 1.46 -7.79
N ILE A 58 -29.62 1.25 -7.44
CA ILE A 58 -29.11 -0.04 -7.05
C ILE A 58 -29.89 -0.38 -5.78
N ASP A 59 -30.64 -1.46 -5.87
CA ASP A 59 -31.46 -2.03 -4.80
C ASP A 59 -30.60 -2.09 -3.53
N SER A 60 -30.79 -1.12 -2.63
CA SER A 60 -30.10 -1.03 -1.36
C SER A 60 -30.67 -2.10 -0.44
N LYS A 61 -30.18 -3.34 -0.59
CA LYS A 61 -30.35 -4.31 0.48
C LYS A 61 -29.80 -3.67 1.76
N PRO A 62 -30.57 -3.66 2.86
CA PRO A 62 -30.08 -3.09 4.10
C PRO A 62 -28.74 -3.73 4.44
N GLN A 63 -27.72 -2.91 4.59
CA GLN A 63 -26.41 -3.36 5.07
C GLN A 63 -26.66 -4.02 6.44
N PRO A 64 -26.10 -5.22 6.68
CA PRO A 64 -26.23 -5.87 7.98
C PRO A 64 -25.72 -4.90 9.05
N SER A 65 -26.44 -4.82 10.18
CA SER A 65 -26.03 -3.95 11.28
C SER A 65 -24.63 -4.31 11.75
N VAL A 66 -23.91 -3.35 12.29
CA VAL A 66 -22.54 -3.55 12.81
C VAL A 66 -22.48 -4.70 13.83
N GLU A 67 -23.58 -4.94 14.56
CA GLU A 67 -23.75 -6.07 15.46
C GLU A 67 -23.81 -7.42 14.74
N THR A 68 -24.45 -7.49 13.58
CA THR A 68 -24.48 -8.71 12.75
C THR A 68 -23.11 -9.02 12.14
N LEU A 69 -22.37 -7.99 11.74
CA LEU A 69 -21.00 -8.14 11.23
C LEU A 69 -20.02 -8.53 12.34
N ALA A 70 -20.19 -7.98 13.56
CA ALA A 70 -19.41 -8.39 14.73
C ALA A 70 -19.70 -9.84 15.14
N ALA A 71 -20.92 -10.32 15.00
CA ALA A 71 -21.30 -11.70 15.29
C ALA A 71 -20.76 -12.67 14.25
N LEU A 72 -20.65 -12.28 12.99
CA LEU A 72 -20.05 -13.08 11.92
C LEU A 72 -18.51 -13.13 12.02
N ALA A 73 -17.87 -12.07 12.52
CA ALA A 73 -16.44 -12.03 12.78
C ALA A 73 -16.01 -12.81 14.02
N ASN A 74 -16.93 -13.03 14.96
CA ASN A 74 -16.71 -13.79 16.20
C ASN A 74 -17.28 -15.19 16.07
N GLY A 75 -16.85 -15.97 15.11
CA GLY A 75 -17.13 -17.42 15.03
C GLY A 75 -16.81 -18.08 16.36
N GLY A 76 -17.86 -18.45 17.08
CA GLY A 76 -18.00 -19.07 18.38
C GLY A 76 -16.76 -19.63 19.06
N GLY A 77 -16.13 -18.84 19.92
CA GLY A 77 -15.14 -19.27 20.90
C GLY A 77 -15.32 -18.46 22.17
N ALA A 78 -15.98 -19.01 23.17
CA ALA A 78 -16.14 -18.39 24.48
C ALA A 78 -14.78 -18.13 25.13
N GLY A 79 -14.50 -16.87 25.51
CA GLY A 79 -13.45 -16.55 26.46
C GLY A 79 -12.42 -15.50 26.00
N ALA A 80 -12.85 -14.25 25.80
CA ALA A 80 -11.99 -13.11 25.93
C ALA A 80 -12.82 -11.93 26.45
N THR A 81 -12.55 -11.51 27.69
CA THR A 81 -13.04 -10.25 28.25
C THR A 81 -12.31 -9.10 27.53
N GLY A 82 -12.72 -8.80 26.31
CA GLY A 82 -12.33 -7.62 25.59
C GLY A 82 -13.22 -6.46 26.04
N GLY A 83 -12.61 -5.30 26.38
CA GLY A 83 -13.35 -4.06 26.59
C GLY A 83 -14.21 -3.71 25.36
N PRO A 84 -15.09 -2.71 25.45
CA PRO A 84 -16.04 -2.38 24.39
C PRO A 84 -15.31 -2.12 23.08
N VAL A 85 -15.50 -2.99 22.10
CA VAL A 85 -14.99 -2.80 20.75
C VAL A 85 -15.76 -1.62 20.17
N GLY A 86 -15.12 -0.46 20.10
CA GLY A 86 -15.67 0.74 19.49
C GLY A 86 -16.14 0.42 18.06
N LYS A 87 -17.05 1.21 17.53
CA LYS A 87 -17.53 1.08 16.14
C LYS A 87 -16.32 1.12 15.20
N VAL A 88 -16.20 0.10 14.36
CA VAL A 88 -15.18 0.07 13.31
C VAL A 88 -15.67 0.89 12.15
N HIS A 89 -14.90 1.90 11.74
CA HIS A 89 -15.19 2.74 10.59
C HIS A 89 -14.21 2.40 9.45
N TYR A 90 -14.74 2.21 8.26
CA TYR A 90 -13.96 1.98 7.04
C TYR A 90 -14.01 3.21 6.14
N GLY A 91 -12.96 3.47 5.40
CA GLY A 91 -12.83 4.60 4.50
C GLY A 91 -12.13 5.78 5.14
N ILE A 92 -12.74 6.97 5.08
CA ILE A 92 -12.15 8.20 5.63
C ILE A 92 -12.08 8.11 7.16
N PRO A 93 -10.89 8.21 7.78
CA PRO A 93 -10.73 8.05 9.22
C PRO A 93 -11.00 9.38 9.97
N ALA A 94 -12.23 9.88 9.90
CA ALA A 94 -12.60 11.19 10.43
C ALA A 94 -12.30 11.37 11.93
N ASP A 95 -12.36 10.29 12.70
CA ASP A 95 -12.11 10.30 14.17
C ASP A 95 -10.65 10.04 14.52
N ALA A 96 -9.74 9.89 13.55
CA ALA A 96 -8.31 9.71 13.82
C ALA A 96 -7.75 10.93 14.57
N ALA A 97 -6.83 10.72 15.51
CA ALA A 97 -6.12 11.82 16.15
C ALA A 97 -5.14 12.48 15.16
N LEU A 98 -4.74 13.73 15.40
CA LEU A 98 -3.78 14.43 14.55
C LEU A 98 -2.36 14.27 15.09
N GLY A 99 -1.38 14.25 14.19
CA GLY A 99 0.05 14.25 14.51
C GLY A 99 0.80 13.05 13.94
N VAL A 100 2.11 12.99 14.23
CA VAL A 100 3.00 11.90 13.84
C VAL A 100 2.67 10.66 14.66
N SER A 101 2.58 9.51 13.99
CA SER A 101 2.18 8.22 14.57
C SER A 101 0.87 8.27 15.38
N ALA A 102 -0.02 9.20 15.03
CA ALA A 102 -1.28 9.39 15.72
C ALA A 102 -2.22 8.19 15.55
N PRO A 103 -2.97 7.80 16.58
CA PRO A 103 -3.88 6.68 16.52
C PRO A 103 -5.05 6.97 15.58
N LEU A 104 -5.46 5.95 14.83
CA LEU A 104 -6.63 6.04 13.97
C LEU A 104 -7.95 5.73 14.70
N ASN A 105 -7.89 5.48 16.01
CA ASN A 105 -9.06 5.27 16.89
C ASN A 105 -10.02 4.18 16.38
N GLY A 106 -9.45 3.08 15.87
CA GLY A 106 -10.22 1.96 15.32
C GLY A 106 -10.69 2.13 13.87
N ASN A 107 -10.38 3.27 13.23
CA ASN A 107 -10.66 3.43 11.80
C ASN A 107 -9.69 2.61 10.94
N VAL A 108 -10.24 2.01 9.89
CA VAL A 108 -9.49 1.33 8.82
C VAL A 108 -9.53 2.24 7.60
N PRO A 109 -8.41 2.86 7.19
CA PRO A 109 -8.37 3.86 6.13
C PRO A 109 -8.46 3.22 4.73
N LEU A 110 -9.49 2.41 4.52
CA LEU A 110 -9.78 1.67 3.31
C LEU A 110 -11.28 1.44 3.19
N PRO A 111 -11.86 1.48 1.99
CA PRO A 111 -13.24 1.06 1.77
C PRO A 111 -13.48 -0.37 2.30
N PHE A 112 -14.66 -0.64 2.86
CA PHE A 112 -14.97 -1.94 3.46
C PHE A 112 -14.75 -3.13 2.49
N GLY A 113 -15.13 -2.98 1.23
CA GLY A 113 -14.99 -4.00 0.19
C GLY A 113 -13.59 -4.14 -0.41
N ASP A 114 -12.61 -3.35 0.06
CA ASP A 114 -11.26 -3.39 -0.49
C ASP A 114 -10.57 -4.74 -0.25
N ALA A 115 -9.74 -5.15 -1.20
CA ALA A 115 -9.01 -6.41 -1.14
C ALA A 115 -8.16 -6.56 0.13
N TRP A 116 -7.63 -5.46 0.67
CA TRP A 116 -6.81 -5.47 1.88
C TRP A 116 -7.62 -5.80 3.14
N ASN A 117 -8.90 -5.44 3.21
CA ASN A 117 -9.77 -5.71 4.38
C ASN A 117 -10.41 -7.10 4.35
N ARG A 118 -10.28 -7.83 3.26
CA ARG A 118 -10.98 -9.09 3.07
C ARG A 118 -10.59 -10.12 4.11
N ASP A 119 -11.59 -10.78 4.70
CA ASP A 119 -11.40 -12.02 5.44
C ASP A 119 -11.08 -13.15 4.44
N VAL A 120 -9.90 -13.72 4.59
CA VAL A 120 -9.40 -14.81 3.75
C VAL A 120 -9.25 -16.12 4.55
N SER A 121 -9.77 -16.20 5.75
CA SER A 121 -9.65 -17.35 6.63
C SER A 121 -10.21 -18.64 6.00
N GLN A 122 -11.18 -18.50 5.08
CA GLN A 122 -11.80 -19.61 4.35
C GLN A 122 -11.46 -19.58 2.83
N ALA A 123 -10.51 -18.73 2.41
CA ALA A 123 -10.13 -18.67 1.01
C ALA A 123 -9.42 -19.95 0.57
N ALA A 124 -9.59 -20.30 -0.70
CA ALA A 124 -8.94 -21.47 -1.29
C ALA A 124 -7.42 -21.32 -1.29
N VAL A 125 -6.73 -22.41 -0.98
CA VAL A 125 -5.27 -22.50 -1.08
C VAL A 125 -4.90 -22.75 -2.54
N ASP A 126 -3.86 -22.07 -3.01
CA ASP A 126 -3.31 -22.29 -4.36
C ASP A 126 -2.77 -23.73 -4.47
N PRO A 127 -3.12 -24.51 -5.48
CA PRO A 127 -2.58 -25.86 -5.69
C PRO A 127 -1.04 -25.91 -5.72
N ALA A 128 -0.38 -24.83 -6.14
CA ALA A 128 1.08 -24.71 -6.15
C ALA A 128 1.65 -24.22 -4.80
N SER A 129 0.84 -23.99 -3.77
CA SER A 129 1.26 -23.40 -2.50
C SER A 129 2.49 -24.09 -1.91
N ALA A 130 2.46 -25.43 -1.82
CA ALA A 130 3.58 -26.18 -1.23
C ALA A 130 4.88 -26.02 -2.04
N ALA A 131 4.80 -25.99 -3.36
CA ALA A 131 5.97 -25.80 -4.24
C ALA A 131 6.53 -24.38 -4.12
N LEU A 132 5.67 -23.36 -4.09
CA LEU A 132 6.05 -21.96 -3.93
C LEU A 132 6.76 -21.71 -2.59
N LEU A 133 6.21 -22.27 -1.49
CA LEU A 133 6.82 -22.14 -0.17
C LEU A 133 8.14 -22.91 -0.06
N ALA A 134 8.24 -24.08 -0.70
CA ALA A 134 9.48 -24.85 -0.75
C ALA A 134 10.60 -24.08 -1.48
N ALA A 135 10.30 -23.41 -2.58
CA ALA A 135 11.25 -22.57 -3.32
C ALA A 135 11.73 -21.35 -2.53
N LEU A 136 10.94 -20.87 -1.57
CA LEU A 136 11.21 -19.70 -0.75
C LEU A 136 11.89 -20.01 0.60
N GLY A 137 12.25 -21.29 0.86
CA GLY A 137 12.94 -21.72 2.08
C GLY A 137 11.97 -21.98 3.23
N PRO A 138 11.41 -23.20 3.34
CA PRO A 138 10.32 -23.54 4.27
C PRO A 138 10.67 -23.35 5.74
N SER A 139 11.94 -23.48 6.11
CA SER A 139 12.43 -23.28 7.48
C SER A 139 12.74 -21.82 7.84
N ALA A 140 12.69 -20.90 6.89
CA ALA A 140 12.88 -19.48 7.16
C ALA A 140 11.77 -18.96 8.08
N SER A 141 12.11 -17.99 8.94
CA SER A 141 11.18 -17.37 9.88
C SER A 141 10.66 -16.05 9.36
N LEU A 142 9.45 -15.69 9.79
CA LEU A 142 9.01 -14.29 9.71
C LEU A 142 9.86 -13.42 10.63
N SER A 143 10.00 -12.16 10.25
CA SER A 143 10.63 -11.13 11.06
C SER A 143 9.80 -9.86 11.05
N ILE A 144 10.07 -8.95 11.99
CA ILE A 144 9.44 -7.63 12.03
C ILE A 144 10.40 -6.57 11.46
N GLY A 145 9.87 -5.65 10.67
CA GLY A 145 10.59 -4.54 10.06
C GLY A 145 10.35 -3.20 10.78
N PHE A 146 9.86 -3.26 12.01
CA PHE A 146 9.51 -2.08 12.79
C PHE A 146 9.92 -2.22 14.25
N SER A 147 10.16 -1.09 14.90
CA SER A 147 10.57 -1.01 16.30
C SER A 147 10.24 0.38 16.85
N ALA A 148 10.88 0.77 17.93
CA ALA A 148 10.78 2.13 18.47
C ALA A 148 11.16 3.22 17.43
N THR A 149 12.11 2.94 16.55
CA THR A 149 12.67 3.91 15.60
C THR A 149 12.70 3.41 14.16
N ALA A 150 12.60 2.11 13.93
CA ALA A 150 12.59 1.51 12.59
C ALA A 150 11.15 1.32 12.11
N GLY A 151 10.97 1.38 10.79
CA GLY A 151 9.67 1.22 10.13
C GLY A 151 9.36 2.38 9.19
N VAL A 152 8.15 2.40 8.65
CA VAL A 152 7.68 3.46 7.78
C VAL A 152 6.82 4.43 8.59
N PRO A 153 7.28 5.65 8.84
CA PRO A 153 6.55 6.63 9.63
C PRO A 153 5.35 7.19 8.87
N TYR A 154 4.37 7.67 9.63
CA TYR A 154 3.22 8.37 9.09
C TYR A 154 2.78 9.52 10.00
N ALA A 155 1.99 10.42 9.45
CA ALA A 155 1.26 11.41 10.20
C ALA A 155 -0.20 11.44 9.78
N VAL A 156 -1.08 11.82 10.70
CA VAL A 156 -2.47 12.17 10.41
C VAL A 156 -2.60 13.68 10.47
N VAL A 157 -3.16 14.27 9.44
CA VAL A 157 -3.36 15.72 9.32
C VAL A 157 -4.85 16.03 9.12
N GLY A 158 -5.20 17.29 9.31
CA GLY A 158 -6.53 17.83 9.04
C GLY A 158 -6.44 19.11 8.22
N ALA A 159 -7.58 19.71 7.92
CA ALA A 159 -7.72 20.88 7.03
C ALA A 159 -6.88 22.11 7.44
N GLY A 160 -6.47 22.19 8.72
CA GLY A 160 -5.61 23.29 9.21
C GLY A 160 -4.11 23.06 9.05
N GLN A 161 -3.67 21.91 8.49
CA GLN A 161 -2.25 21.62 8.31
C GLN A 161 -1.63 22.54 7.26
N PRO A 162 -0.54 23.30 7.58
CA PRO A 162 0.19 24.07 6.59
C PRO A 162 0.68 23.21 5.42
N LEU A 163 0.68 23.82 4.21
CA LEU A 163 1.18 23.16 3.01
C LEU A 163 2.70 23.30 2.91
N ALA A 164 3.38 22.21 2.67
CA ALA A 164 4.81 22.17 2.34
C ALA A 164 4.99 21.92 0.84
N ALA A 165 5.96 22.58 0.23
CA ALA A 165 6.32 22.33 -1.16
C ALA A 165 7.13 21.03 -1.27
N VAL A 166 6.81 20.21 -2.26
CA VAL A 166 7.53 18.97 -2.60
C VAL A 166 7.95 19.04 -4.06
N TRP A 167 9.19 18.68 -4.34
CA TRP A 167 9.78 18.57 -5.67
C TRP A 167 9.94 17.07 -6.01
N PRO A 168 8.96 16.46 -6.72
CA PRO A 168 9.12 15.09 -7.21
C PRO A 168 10.20 15.06 -8.32
N ALA A 169 10.92 13.96 -8.42
CA ALA A 169 11.94 13.81 -9.46
C ALA A 169 11.29 13.80 -10.86
N GLY A 170 11.72 14.72 -11.72
CA GLY A 170 11.22 14.83 -13.09
C GLY A 170 9.85 15.49 -13.25
N ASP A 171 9.31 16.10 -12.17
CA ASP A 171 8.02 16.79 -12.20
C ASP A 171 8.12 18.19 -11.58
N SER A 172 7.09 19.02 -11.80
CA SER A 172 6.96 20.33 -11.20
C SER A 172 6.66 20.24 -9.71
N PRO A 173 7.12 21.19 -8.88
CA PRO A 173 6.82 21.21 -7.47
C PRO A 173 5.32 21.39 -7.23
N ARG A 174 4.79 20.64 -6.25
CA ARG A 174 3.42 20.72 -5.77
C ARG A 174 3.40 20.91 -4.27
N THR A 175 2.26 21.28 -3.70
CA THR A 175 2.12 21.50 -2.26
C THR A 175 1.17 20.48 -1.66
N TRP A 176 1.53 19.95 -0.49
CA TRP A 176 0.72 19.01 0.30
C TRP A 176 0.77 19.34 1.79
N PRO A 177 -0.24 18.94 2.57
CA PRO A 177 -0.30 19.16 4.01
C PRO A 177 0.67 18.23 4.76
N ILE A 178 1.95 18.56 4.77
CA ILE A 178 3.01 17.75 5.40
C ILE A 178 3.46 18.42 6.70
N PRO A 179 3.39 17.74 7.86
CA PRO A 179 3.89 18.28 9.12
C PRO A 179 5.41 18.49 9.09
N ASP A 180 5.84 19.56 9.75
CA ASP A 180 7.27 19.89 9.81
C ASP A 180 8.12 18.88 10.56
N ASP A 181 7.53 18.14 11.48
CA ASP A 181 8.17 17.11 12.29
C ASP A 181 8.03 15.69 11.74
N LEU A 182 7.44 15.51 10.54
CA LEU A 182 7.31 14.18 9.93
C LEU A 182 8.70 13.59 9.63
N PRO A 183 9.08 12.45 10.25
CA PRO A 183 10.29 11.75 9.89
C PRO A 183 10.12 10.96 8.59
N VAL A 184 11.22 10.53 7.98
CA VAL A 184 11.23 9.53 6.90
C VAL A 184 11.80 8.21 7.40
N ALA A 185 11.47 7.12 6.72
CA ALA A 185 11.98 5.80 7.05
C ALA A 185 13.51 5.78 7.07
N ALA A 186 14.08 5.26 8.15
CA ALA A 186 15.53 5.24 8.38
C ALA A 186 16.27 4.14 7.60
N ASP A 187 15.55 3.29 6.86
CA ASP A 187 16.09 2.19 6.05
C ASP A 187 16.69 2.63 4.70
N GLY A 188 16.77 3.93 4.46
CA GLY A 188 17.26 4.52 3.21
C GLY A 188 16.20 4.60 2.11
N SER A 189 15.00 4.08 2.31
CA SER A 189 13.91 4.18 1.33
C SER A 189 13.30 5.58 1.24
N GLY A 190 13.49 6.41 2.25
CA GLY A 190 12.88 7.73 2.36
C GLY A 190 11.36 7.70 2.28
N ARG A 191 10.71 6.60 2.74
CA ARG A 191 9.24 6.49 2.76
C ARG A 191 8.66 7.25 3.94
N ALA A 192 7.54 7.93 3.70
CA ALA A 192 6.69 8.51 4.72
C ALA A 192 5.26 8.63 4.18
N ALA A 193 4.26 8.48 5.06
CA ALA A 193 2.86 8.59 4.69
C ALA A 193 2.18 9.75 5.41
N ILE A 194 1.28 10.43 4.74
CA ILE A 194 0.43 11.48 5.32
C ILE A 194 -1.03 11.11 5.04
N LEU A 195 -1.79 10.95 6.10
CA LEU A 195 -3.21 10.67 6.05
C LEU A 195 -3.98 11.95 6.35
N ASP A 196 -4.56 12.56 5.32
CA ASP A 196 -5.45 13.70 5.47
C ASP A 196 -6.87 13.18 5.74
N ARG A 197 -7.26 13.22 7.03
CA ARG A 197 -8.53 12.69 7.49
C ARG A 197 -9.73 13.53 7.06
N ASP A 198 -9.53 14.83 6.80
CA ASP A 198 -10.61 15.73 6.43
C ASP A 198 -10.82 15.75 4.91
N ALA A 199 -9.74 15.65 4.13
CA ALA A 199 -9.81 15.54 2.68
C ALA A 199 -10.05 14.10 2.18
N GLY A 200 -9.95 13.09 3.05
CA GLY A 200 -10.07 11.69 2.65
C GLY A 200 -8.95 11.24 1.69
N ARG A 201 -7.72 11.68 1.95
CA ARG A 201 -6.55 11.43 1.11
C ARG A 201 -5.43 10.74 1.90
N LEU A 202 -4.75 9.84 1.21
CA LEU A 202 -3.49 9.27 1.66
C LEU A 202 -2.40 9.69 0.67
N LEU A 203 -1.39 10.39 1.17
CA LEU A 203 -0.21 10.76 0.41
C LEU A 203 0.95 9.88 0.83
N GLU A 204 1.64 9.29 -0.13
CA GLU A 204 2.81 8.44 0.09
C GLU A 204 4.04 9.03 -0.60
N LEU A 205 5.07 9.32 0.17
CA LEU A 205 6.35 9.81 -0.30
C LEU A 205 7.34 8.65 -0.41
N HIS A 206 8.07 8.58 -1.53
CA HIS A 206 9.15 7.64 -1.76
C HIS A 206 10.45 8.39 -2.04
N GLY A 207 11.57 7.96 -1.44
CA GLY A 207 12.85 8.65 -1.58
C GLY A 207 12.81 10.09 -1.12
N ALA A 208 11.99 10.37 -0.11
CA ALA A 208 11.81 11.72 0.40
C ALA A 208 12.99 12.17 1.27
N SER A 209 13.31 13.44 1.17
CA SER A 209 14.24 14.11 2.08
C SER A 209 13.87 15.57 2.29
N ARG A 210 14.19 16.08 3.48
CA ARG A 210 14.00 17.49 3.82
C ARG A 210 15.00 18.37 3.07
N ARG A 211 14.52 19.50 2.64
CA ARG A 211 15.34 20.59 2.06
C ARG A 211 15.66 21.62 3.15
N GLY A 212 16.77 22.34 2.95
CA GLY A 212 17.16 23.42 3.87
C GLY A 212 16.21 24.64 3.87
N ASP A 213 15.34 24.75 2.88
CA ASP A 213 14.32 25.81 2.75
C ASP A 213 12.96 25.45 3.38
N GLY A 214 12.88 24.33 4.10
CA GLY A 214 11.65 23.84 4.73
C GLY A 214 10.77 22.96 3.83
N GLY A 215 11.10 22.85 2.54
CA GLY A 215 10.41 21.97 1.61
C GLY A 215 10.94 20.54 1.60
N TRP A 216 10.50 19.76 0.62
CA TRP A 216 10.85 18.34 0.45
C TRP A 216 11.29 18.05 -0.97
N THR A 217 12.19 17.10 -1.15
CA THR A 217 12.36 16.37 -2.41
C THR A 217 11.80 14.97 -2.25
N ALA A 218 11.35 14.36 -3.33
CA ALA A 218 10.92 12.97 -3.35
C ALA A 218 11.28 12.31 -4.70
N ALA A 219 11.60 11.03 -4.70
CA ALA A 219 11.76 10.27 -5.94
C ALA A 219 10.40 10.10 -6.64
N SER A 220 9.36 9.85 -5.86
CA SER A 220 7.98 9.87 -6.32
C SER A 220 7.02 10.21 -5.19
N VAL A 221 5.84 10.69 -5.56
CA VAL A 221 4.72 10.98 -4.67
C VAL A 221 3.49 10.29 -5.25
N VAL A 222 2.75 9.58 -4.41
CA VAL A 222 1.49 8.94 -4.80
C VAL A 222 0.39 9.41 -3.89
N GLU A 223 -0.69 9.89 -4.47
CA GLU A 223 -1.89 10.31 -3.74
C GLU A 223 -3.02 9.31 -3.99
N TRP A 224 -3.63 8.82 -2.92
CA TRP A 224 -4.71 7.84 -2.96
C TRP A 224 -6.00 8.44 -2.41
N ARG A 225 -7.12 8.06 -3.02
CA ARG A 225 -8.46 8.42 -2.55
C ARG A 225 -8.98 7.37 -1.57
N LEU A 226 -9.39 7.81 -0.39
CA LEU A 226 -10.00 6.95 0.64
C LEU A 226 -11.53 6.93 0.56
N ASP A 227 -12.12 7.86 -0.19
CA ASP A 227 -13.57 8.03 -0.40
C ASP A 227 -14.11 7.24 -1.61
N ALA A 228 -13.23 6.58 -2.37
CA ALA A 228 -13.61 5.77 -3.52
C ALA A 228 -14.12 4.39 -3.11
N ALA A 229 -14.90 3.74 -3.99
CA ALA A 229 -15.39 2.37 -3.77
C ALA A 229 -14.26 1.33 -3.65
N ALA A 230 -13.12 1.61 -4.28
CA ALA A 230 -11.87 0.87 -4.13
C ALA A 230 -10.70 1.86 -4.09
N LEU A 231 -9.64 1.50 -3.39
CA LEU A 231 -8.45 2.33 -3.30
C LEU A 231 -7.84 2.55 -4.69
N ALA A 232 -7.83 3.79 -5.13
CA ALA A 232 -7.30 4.18 -6.43
C ALA A 232 -6.39 5.39 -6.30
N PRO A 233 -5.28 5.47 -7.05
CA PRO A 233 -4.47 6.69 -7.10
C PRO A 233 -5.29 7.81 -7.74
N VAL A 234 -5.04 9.04 -7.30
CA VAL A 234 -5.68 10.24 -7.87
C VAL A 234 -5.23 10.45 -9.31
N ASP A 235 -3.95 10.25 -9.57
CA ASP A 235 -3.39 10.28 -10.91
C ASP A 235 -2.84 8.90 -11.28
N ALA A 236 -3.31 8.34 -12.41
CA ALA A 236 -2.84 7.05 -12.89
C ALA A 236 -1.34 7.07 -13.27
N ALA A 237 -0.79 8.23 -13.65
CA ALA A 237 0.63 8.39 -13.92
C ALA A 237 1.47 8.35 -12.63
N GLU A 238 0.92 8.82 -11.50
CA GLU A 238 1.56 8.77 -10.19
C GLU A 238 1.50 7.38 -9.54
N ALA A 239 0.60 6.52 -10.00
CA ALA A 239 0.47 5.14 -9.53
C ALA A 239 1.69 4.26 -9.87
N ASN A 240 2.85 4.87 -10.01
CA ASN A 240 4.08 4.26 -10.50
C ASN A 240 5.22 4.26 -9.48
N PRO A 241 5.00 3.96 -8.17
CA PRO A 241 6.11 3.79 -7.28
C PRO A 241 6.91 2.55 -7.73
N PRO A 242 8.20 2.68 -7.95
CA PRO A 242 9.00 1.63 -8.57
C PRO A 242 9.13 0.37 -7.71
N ALA A 243 8.88 0.43 -6.40
CA ALA A 243 9.24 -0.64 -5.48
C ALA A 243 8.07 -1.52 -5.00
N ASP A 244 6.84 -1.03 -4.98
CA ASP A 244 5.75 -1.64 -4.22
C ASP A 244 4.68 -2.33 -5.08
N GLY A 245 5.02 -2.71 -6.31
CA GLY A 245 4.05 -3.32 -7.22
C GLY A 245 2.86 -2.42 -7.57
N GLY A 246 2.98 -1.10 -7.38
CA GLY A 246 1.89 -0.13 -7.56
C GLY A 246 0.82 -0.22 -6.46
N MET A 247 1.17 -0.75 -5.31
CA MET A 247 0.29 -0.84 -4.14
C MET A 247 0.64 0.26 -3.12
N PRO A 248 -0.33 0.76 -2.37
CA PRO A 248 -0.05 1.64 -1.24
C PRO A 248 0.72 0.88 -0.16
N PHE A 249 1.68 1.57 0.49
CA PHE A 249 2.40 0.93 1.57
C PHE A 249 1.73 1.14 2.94
N PHE A 250 1.12 2.29 3.18
CA PHE A 250 0.55 2.62 4.49
C PHE A 250 -0.53 1.63 4.95
N VAL A 251 -1.40 1.23 4.05
CA VAL A 251 -2.58 0.42 4.40
C VAL A 251 -2.27 -0.97 4.93
N GLY A 252 -1.11 -1.51 4.61
CA GLY A 252 -0.66 -2.83 5.08
C GLY A 252 0.37 -2.78 6.21
N LEU A 253 0.71 -1.59 6.74
CA LEU A 253 1.63 -1.46 7.86
C LEU A 253 1.00 -1.95 9.17
N VAL A 254 1.76 -2.68 9.96
CA VAL A 254 1.40 -2.94 11.35
C VAL A 254 1.53 -1.63 12.13
N ARG A 255 0.43 -1.13 12.69
CA ARG A 255 0.42 0.08 13.53
C ARG A 255 0.20 -0.27 14.99
N ARG A 256 0.82 0.53 15.86
CA ARG A 256 0.80 0.27 17.31
C ARG A 256 -0.59 0.43 17.93
N ASP A 257 -1.37 1.39 17.44
CA ASP A 257 -2.71 1.67 17.97
C ASP A 257 -3.66 0.49 17.78
N GLU A 258 -3.70 -0.11 16.59
CA GLU A 258 -4.56 -1.26 16.30
C GLU A 258 -4.05 -2.55 16.96
N ALA A 259 -2.73 -2.79 16.94
CA ALA A 259 -2.14 -3.96 17.58
C ALA A 259 -2.39 -3.96 19.10
N ALA A 260 -2.22 -2.80 19.77
CA ALA A 260 -2.49 -2.64 21.18
C ALA A 260 -3.99 -2.72 21.54
N ALA A 261 -4.86 -2.35 20.62
CA ALA A 261 -6.30 -2.57 20.74
C ALA A 261 -6.68 -4.05 20.57
N GLY A 262 -5.73 -4.91 20.22
CA GLY A 262 -5.93 -6.37 20.09
C GLY A 262 -6.55 -6.79 18.75
N ALA A 263 -6.68 -5.88 17.76
CA ALA A 263 -7.33 -6.22 16.51
C ALA A 263 -6.79 -5.40 15.32
N ILE A 264 -6.17 -6.09 14.35
CA ILE A 264 -5.78 -5.56 13.05
C ILE A 264 -6.78 -6.10 12.02
N ARG A 265 -7.39 -5.22 11.23
CA ARG A 265 -8.52 -5.55 10.35
C ARG A 265 -8.19 -5.38 8.87
N HIS A 266 -6.96 -5.65 8.50
CA HIS A 266 -6.48 -5.62 7.13
C HIS A 266 -5.32 -6.59 6.94
N ALA A 267 -5.02 -6.94 5.69
CA ALA A 267 -3.84 -7.71 5.34
C ALA A 267 -2.56 -6.93 5.67
N LEU A 268 -1.52 -7.64 6.08
CA LEU A 268 -0.22 -7.05 6.37
C LEU A 268 0.66 -7.03 5.10
N ARG A 269 1.64 -6.15 5.08
CA ARG A 269 2.67 -6.14 4.03
C ARG A 269 3.86 -7.00 4.45
N VAL A 270 4.38 -7.78 3.50
CA VAL A 270 5.59 -8.57 3.69
C VAL A 270 6.55 -8.38 2.52
N THR A 271 7.84 -8.27 2.81
CA THR A 271 8.90 -8.39 1.80
C THR A 271 9.51 -9.80 1.85
N LEU A 272 9.95 -10.30 0.69
CA LEU A 272 10.59 -11.60 0.54
C LEU A 272 12.02 -11.45 0.00
N PRO A 273 12.92 -12.41 0.29
CA PRO A 273 14.28 -12.38 -0.28
C PRO A 273 14.31 -12.46 -1.80
N LEU A 274 13.39 -13.24 -2.37
CA LEU A 274 13.30 -13.51 -3.80
C LEU A 274 11.86 -13.38 -4.28
N LEU A 275 11.68 -12.80 -5.47
CA LEU A 275 10.40 -12.68 -6.16
C LEU A 275 10.53 -13.10 -7.61
N ARG A 276 9.41 -13.53 -8.21
CA ARG A 276 9.32 -13.69 -9.65
C ARG A 276 9.36 -12.33 -10.33
N ALA A 277 10.36 -12.13 -11.20
CA ALA A 277 10.47 -10.91 -11.97
C ALA A 277 9.33 -10.79 -13.01
N SER A 278 9.02 -9.56 -13.41
CA SER A 278 8.11 -9.22 -14.51
C SER A 278 6.73 -9.87 -14.40
N SER A 279 6.27 -10.15 -13.18
CA SER A 279 4.98 -10.78 -12.89
C SER A 279 4.32 -10.15 -11.66
N SER A 280 3.00 -10.05 -11.69
CA SER A 280 2.20 -9.57 -10.57
C SER A 280 0.84 -10.26 -10.52
N VAL A 281 0.24 -10.30 -9.34
CA VAL A 281 -1.15 -10.69 -9.12
C VAL A 281 -1.84 -9.65 -8.25
N ALA A 282 -3.16 -9.53 -8.34
CA ALA A 282 -3.91 -8.60 -7.50
C ALA A 282 -3.63 -8.85 -5.99
N PRO A 283 -3.52 -7.80 -5.17
CA PRO A 283 -3.83 -6.40 -5.43
C PRO A 283 -2.72 -5.58 -6.08
N ALA A 284 -1.56 -6.18 -6.42
CA ALA A 284 -0.52 -5.48 -7.15
C ALA A 284 -1.01 -5.08 -8.55
N ARG A 285 -0.68 -3.86 -8.95
CA ARG A 285 -1.08 -3.25 -10.23
C ARG A 285 0.03 -3.33 -11.28
N ARG A 286 1.23 -3.69 -10.86
CA ARG A 286 2.45 -3.71 -11.68
C ARG A 286 3.36 -4.85 -11.24
N ALA A 287 4.11 -5.36 -12.19
CA ALA A 287 5.16 -6.32 -11.92
C ALA A 287 6.31 -5.68 -11.13
N ALA A 288 6.95 -6.45 -10.25
CA ALA A 288 8.18 -6.01 -9.59
C ALA A 288 9.30 -5.85 -10.63
N PHE A 289 10.08 -4.76 -10.50
CA PHE A 289 11.26 -4.54 -11.34
C PHE A 289 12.43 -5.43 -10.91
N ALA A 290 12.54 -5.71 -9.61
CA ALA A 290 13.57 -6.58 -9.06
C ALA A 290 13.02 -7.99 -8.86
N GLY A 291 13.81 -9.00 -9.23
CA GLY A 291 13.43 -10.40 -9.07
C GLY A 291 14.19 -11.31 -10.03
N THR A 292 13.88 -12.58 -9.96
CA THR A 292 14.44 -13.62 -10.81
C THR A 292 13.37 -14.14 -11.77
N PRO A 293 13.67 -14.41 -13.04
CA PRO A 293 12.71 -14.95 -13.99
C PRO A 293 12.47 -16.46 -13.75
N ASP A 294 12.10 -16.80 -12.51
CA ASP A 294 11.84 -18.16 -12.08
C ASP A 294 10.34 -18.33 -11.76
N ALA A 295 9.69 -19.24 -12.46
CA ALA A 295 8.28 -19.54 -12.28
C ALA A 295 7.95 -20.19 -10.93
N ALA A 296 8.95 -20.78 -10.25
CA ALA A 296 8.78 -21.36 -8.93
C ALA A 296 8.67 -20.28 -7.82
N LEU A 297 9.00 -19.03 -8.12
CA LEU A 297 8.91 -17.93 -7.16
C LEU A 297 7.55 -17.24 -7.21
N ALA A 298 7.13 -16.69 -6.07
CA ALA A 298 5.90 -15.93 -5.96
C ALA A 298 6.05 -14.55 -6.65
N PRO A 299 5.05 -14.10 -7.43
CA PRO A 299 5.01 -12.72 -7.94
C PRO A 299 4.62 -11.73 -6.83
N VAL A 300 4.90 -10.44 -7.06
CA VAL A 300 4.39 -9.35 -6.21
C VAL A 300 2.85 -9.37 -6.23
N GLY A 301 2.23 -9.06 -5.09
CA GLY A 301 0.78 -9.13 -4.90
C GLY A 301 0.29 -10.50 -4.39
N THR A 302 1.14 -11.54 -4.42
CA THR A 302 0.77 -12.85 -3.86
C THR A 302 0.28 -12.71 -2.43
N ARG A 303 -0.88 -13.32 -2.13
CA ARG A 303 -1.44 -13.32 -0.78
C ARG A 303 -1.11 -14.61 -0.07
N LEU A 304 -0.57 -14.48 1.14
CA LEU A 304 -0.29 -15.60 2.02
C LEU A 304 -1.14 -15.50 3.28
N ARG A 305 -1.39 -16.63 3.91
CA ARG A 305 -2.14 -16.74 5.16
C ARG A 305 -1.38 -17.64 6.12
N LEU A 306 -1.40 -17.31 7.42
CA LEU A 306 -1.00 -18.22 8.48
C LEU A 306 -2.04 -19.35 8.58
N ARG A 307 -1.58 -20.59 8.62
CA ARG A 307 -2.46 -21.78 8.70
C ARG A 307 -3.42 -21.68 9.87
N ALA A 308 -4.63 -22.16 9.69
CA ALA A 308 -5.67 -22.12 10.73
C ALA A 308 -5.27 -22.88 12.00
N ASP A 309 -4.55 -24.01 11.84
CA ASP A 309 -4.08 -24.87 12.91
C ASP A 309 -2.81 -24.40 13.64
N PHE A 310 -2.14 -23.34 13.16
CA PHE A 310 -0.99 -22.76 13.87
C PHE A 310 -1.40 -22.30 15.26
N PRO A 311 -0.75 -22.78 16.35
CA PRO A 311 -1.13 -22.40 17.71
C PRO A 311 -0.66 -20.97 18.04
N ILE A 312 -1.59 -20.11 18.44
CA ILE A 312 -1.24 -18.81 19.04
C ILE A 312 -1.06 -19.03 20.54
N PRO A 313 0.16 -18.82 21.09
CA PRO A 313 0.41 -19.09 22.49
C PRO A 313 -0.52 -18.27 23.42
N PRO A 314 -1.10 -18.86 24.46
CA PRO A 314 -1.91 -18.10 25.43
C PRO A 314 -1.15 -16.95 26.12
N ALA A 315 0.17 -17.10 26.27
CA ALA A 315 1.06 -16.11 26.85
C ALA A 315 1.54 -15.04 25.85
N ALA A 316 1.14 -15.12 24.58
CA ALA A 316 1.52 -14.08 23.61
C ALA A 316 1.03 -12.71 24.04
N SER A 317 1.83 -11.68 23.74
CA SER A 317 1.45 -10.28 24.00
C SER A 317 0.16 -9.92 23.26
N VAL A 318 -0.52 -8.86 23.68
CA VAL A 318 -1.73 -8.38 23.00
C VAL A 318 -1.42 -8.07 21.53
N GLU A 319 -0.31 -7.38 21.32
CA GLU A 319 0.16 -6.99 19.97
C GLU A 319 0.55 -8.19 19.13
N GLY A 320 1.32 -9.14 19.68
CA GLY A 320 1.72 -10.35 18.97
C GLY A 320 0.53 -11.21 18.61
N ARG A 321 -0.44 -11.35 19.52
CA ARG A 321 -1.71 -12.05 19.26
C ARG A 321 -2.51 -11.36 18.15
N ALA A 322 -2.61 -10.02 18.17
CA ALA A 322 -3.31 -9.26 17.14
C ALA A 322 -2.68 -9.47 15.76
N ILE A 323 -1.34 -9.44 15.67
CA ILE A 323 -0.61 -9.69 14.42
C ILE A 323 -0.84 -11.12 13.93
N LEU A 324 -0.66 -12.14 14.78
CA LEU A 324 -0.86 -13.55 14.43
C LEU A 324 -2.31 -13.83 14.00
N GLN A 325 -3.28 -13.22 14.67
CA GLN A 325 -4.69 -13.34 14.28
C GLN A 325 -4.97 -12.67 12.93
N ALA A 326 -4.40 -11.47 12.68
CA ALA A 326 -4.52 -10.81 11.38
C ALA A 326 -3.92 -11.66 10.26
N LEU A 327 -2.78 -12.30 10.49
CA LEU A 327 -2.18 -13.24 9.53
C LEU A 327 -3.09 -14.44 9.21
N LYS A 328 -3.93 -14.88 10.16
CA LYS A 328 -4.92 -15.93 9.92
C LYS A 328 -6.17 -15.41 9.20
N THR A 329 -6.65 -14.23 9.58
CA THR A 329 -7.93 -13.69 9.11
C THR A 329 -7.78 -12.95 7.79
N HIS A 330 -6.79 -12.06 7.72
CA HIS A 330 -6.58 -11.19 6.55
C HIS A 330 -5.34 -11.59 5.74
N GLY A 331 -4.45 -12.38 6.34
CA GLY A 331 -3.20 -12.77 5.69
C GLY A 331 -2.22 -11.61 5.52
N MET A 332 -1.28 -11.80 4.60
CA MET A 332 -0.30 -10.79 4.20
C MET A 332 -0.12 -10.78 2.69
N VAL A 333 0.24 -9.64 2.14
CA VAL A 333 0.46 -9.41 0.71
C VAL A 333 1.95 -9.17 0.46
N VAL A 334 2.50 -9.89 -0.50
CA VAL A 334 3.89 -9.73 -0.93
C VAL A 334 4.04 -8.40 -1.65
N ALA A 335 4.79 -7.48 -1.06
CA ALA A 335 4.89 -6.10 -1.52
C ALA A 335 6.17 -5.79 -2.28
N GLY A 336 7.23 -6.59 -2.10
CA GLY A 336 8.50 -6.35 -2.75
C GLY A 336 9.60 -7.28 -2.24
N THR A 337 10.83 -7.04 -2.70
CA THR A 337 12.02 -7.73 -2.21
C THR A 337 12.58 -7.06 -0.97
N GLY A 338 13.16 -7.85 -0.07
CA GLY A 338 13.82 -7.40 1.15
C GLY A 338 14.82 -8.44 1.66
N PRO A 339 15.57 -8.14 2.73
CA PRO A 339 16.62 -9.03 3.21
C PRO A 339 16.12 -10.35 3.81
N ALA A 340 14.82 -10.42 4.14
CA ALA A 340 14.19 -11.58 4.79
C ALA A 340 12.68 -11.56 4.56
N TRP A 341 11.99 -12.57 5.08
CA TRP A 341 10.53 -12.59 5.28
C TRP A 341 10.18 -11.55 6.36
N ARG A 342 9.86 -10.35 5.96
CA ARG A 342 9.81 -9.21 6.85
C ARG A 342 8.46 -8.50 6.78
N LEU A 343 7.70 -8.54 7.88
CA LEU A 343 6.50 -7.73 8.03
C LEU A 343 6.87 -6.25 8.17
N GLU A 344 6.18 -5.39 7.44
CA GLU A 344 6.37 -3.95 7.51
C GLU A 344 5.42 -3.33 8.56
N GLY A 345 5.86 -2.27 9.21
CA GLY A 345 5.08 -1.58 10.22
C GLY A 345 5.57 -0.16 10.47
N ALA A 346 4.80 0.59 11.24
CA ALA A 346 5.14 1.95 11.63
C ALA A 346 6.02 1.97 12.90
N PRO A 347 6.98 2.90 13.02
CA PRO A 347 7.77 3.07 14.23
C PRO A 347 6.88 3.59 15.36
N ASP A 348 7.12 3.10 16.59
CA ASP A 348 6.47 3.60 17.79
C ASP A 348 7.34 3.26 19.01
N PRO A 349 7.67 4.25 19.88
CA PRO A 349 8.54 4.02 21.03
C PRO A 349 7.96 3.04 22.06
N ARG A 350 6.68 2.74 22.00
CA ARG A 350 5.98 1.81 22.90
C ARG A 350 6.06 0.35 22.45
N TRP A 351 6.65 0.03 21.27
CA TRP A 351 6.85 -1.35 20.85
C TRP A 351 7.81 -2.11 21.77
N ASN A 352 7.38 -3.27 22.27
CA ASN A 352 8.31 -4.24 22.84
C ASN A 352 8.91 -5.10 21.72
N GLY A 353 9.93 -4.55 21.04
CA GLY A 353 10.50 -5.17 19.85
C GLY A 353 11.09 -6.56 20.10
N ALA A 354 11.67 -6.81 21.28
CA ALA A 354 12.24 -8.12 21.63
C ALA A 354 11.15 -9.20 21.75
N THR A 355 10.06 -8.90 22.44
CA THR A 355 8.91 -9.80 22.58
C THR A 355 8.29 -10.09 21.24
N LEU A 356 7.99 -9.05 20.43
CA LEU A 356 7.40 -9.22 19.12
C LEU A 356 8.31 -9.99 18.16
N ALA A 357 9.62 -9.74 18.18
CA ALA A 357 10.57 -10.48 17.35
C ALA A 357 10.57 -11.97 17.69
N ALA A 358 10.45 -12.33 18.97
CA ALA A 358 10.37 -13.73 19.40
C ALA A 358 9.04 -14.37 18.98
N GLU A 359 7.90 -13.68 19.19
CA GLU A 359 6.57 -14.18 18.89
C GLU A 359 6.35 -14.38 17.39
N ILE A 360 6.71 -13.40 16.58
CA ILE A 360 6.56 -13.44 15.13
C ILE A 360 7.62 -14.36 14.50
N GLY A 361 8.84 -14.37 15.06
CA GLY A 361 9.93 -15.26 14.62
C GLY A 361 9.66 -16.74 14.85
N ALA A 362 8.66 -17.10 15.67
CA ALA A 362 8.20 -18.48 15.82
C ALA A 362 7.48 -19.01 14.57
N VAL A 363 6.91 -18.11 13.73
CA VAL A 363 6.22 -18.50 12.48
C VAL A 363 7.26 -18.83 11.43
N ARG A 364 7.20 -20.04 10.87
CA ARG A 364 8.03 -20.48 9.74
C ARG A 364 7.27 -20.36 8.44
N VAL A 365 8.00 -20.30 7.34
CA VAL A 365 7.41 -20.25 5.99
C VAL A 365 6.51 -21.46 5.73
N GLN A 366 6.86 -22.64 6.26
CA GLN A 366 6.04 -23.85 6.17
C GLN A 366 4.70 -23.76 6.92
N ASP A 367 4.55 -22.81 7.85
CA ASP A 367 3.31 -22.56 8.60
C ASP A 367 2.34 -21.66 7.83
N LEU A 368 2.72 -21.24 6.64
CA LEU A 368 1.94 -20.39 5.75
C LEU A 368 1.24 -21.20 4.67
N GLU A 369 0.28 -20.55 4.02
CA GLU A 369 -0.39 -21.02 2.81
C GLU A 369 -0.38 -19.91 1.79
N VAL A 370 -0.08 -20.20 0.53
CA VAL A 370 -0.31 -19.29 -0.61
C VAL A 370 -1.77 -19.45 -1.01
N LEU A 371 -2.48 -18.35 -1.13
CA LEU A 371 -3.90 -18.34 -1.50
C LEU A 371 -4.06 -18.25 -3.02
N ALA A 372 -5.14 -18.84 -3.52
CA ALA A 372 -5.51 -18.73 -4.92
C ALA A 372 -5.70 -17.25 -5.33
N ALA A 373 -5.40 -16.92 -6.58
CA ALA A 373 -5.35 -15.52 -7.04
C ALA A 373 -6.69 -14.77 -6.91
N ASP A 374 -7.82 -15.48 -6.97
CA ASP A 374 -9.17 -14.92 -6.76
C ASP A 374 -9.43 -14.46 -5.32
N ALA A 375 -8.66 -14.95 -4.34
CA ALA A 375 -8.76 -14.49 -2.95
C ALA A 375 -8.50 -12.98 -2.79
N SER A 376 -7.80 -12.36 -3.73
CA SER A 376 -7.48 -10.92 -3.75
C SER A 376 -8.24 -10.15 -4.83
N ALA A 377 -9.05 -10.78 -5.69
CA ALA A 377 -9.83 -10.09 -6.68
C ALA A 377 -10.96 -9.27 -6.03
N PRO A 378 -11.28 -8.06 -6.47
CA PRO A 378 -12.44 -7.31 -6.00
C PRO A 378 -13.72 -8.12 -6.28
N ARG A 379 -14.69 -8.08 -5.35
CA ARG A 379 -16.01 -8.70 -5.52
C ARG A 379 -16.95 -7.76 -6.22
#